data_c73fdaf9e05ec2437a9cec43f0a4cfa9
#
_entry.id   c73fdaf9e05ec2437a9cec43f0a4cfa9
#
_cell.length_a   1.000
_cell.length_b   1.000
_cell.length_c   1.000
_cell.angle_alpha   90.00
_cell.angle_beta   90.00
_cell.angle_gamma   90.00
#
_symmetry.space_group_name_H-M   'P 1'
#
loop_
_entity.id
_entity.type
_entity.pdbx_description
1 polymer ?
#
loop_
_entity_poly.entity_id
_entity_poly.type
_entity_poly.pdbx_seq_one_letter_code
_entity_poly.pdbx_strand_id
1 'polypeptide(L)'
;MELIGLRYLNRLLNLVTICMLLLSSCSIDRTEKTVSLKERLYTITDTVPGIVGIAFISDADTVTINNSVRYPMMSVFKLHQALAVAHEINARHSSIDSVIHVSKDELDMETWSPMLKIYKTPCFDISLRDLIKYALTVSDNNASNLLFKRIVSPSATDSLIRLISDDSTFRIVYSEDEMKVKHSLAYTNYSSPLSAASLIRQVFDSTFTIDSTFTTNSTSNSNSAIDSIRKDLTTVATGLDRLGAIKPQHPELFFAHKTGSGYRNDANELSAHNDVGYFRLPDGRAYALAVFIRDFSGTEAEASEIIAGISHEVYDYFVSK
;
A
#
# COMPACT_ATOMS: atom_id res chain seq x y z
N MET A 1 35.77 -13.10 -79.11
CA MET A 1 34.84 -12.26 -78.37
C MET A 1 34.20 -12.95 -77.13
N GLU A 2 34.26 -14.26 -77.05
CA GLU A 2 33.61 -15.02 -75.94
C GLU A 2 34.35 -15.01 -74.58
N LEU A 3 35.68 -14.89 -74.59
CA LEU A 3 36.47 -14.94 -73.33
C LEU A 3 36.35 -13.66 -72.43
N ILE A 4 35.96 -12.54 -73.01
CA ILE A 4 35.83 -11.27 -72.26
C ILE A 4 34.48 -11.23 -71.51
N GLY A 5 33.41 -11.80 -72.09
CA GLY A 5 32.11 -11.89 -71.50
C GLY A 5 32.07 -12.74 -70.21
N LEU A 6 32.81 -13.87 -70.19
CA LEU A 6 32.86 -14.79 -69.06
C LEU A 6 33.56 -14.17 -67.80
N ARG A 7 34.57 -13.33 -68.03
CA ARG A 7 35.31 -12.62 -67.00
C ARG A 7 34.46 -11.51 -66.35
N TYR A 8 33.60 -10.83 -67.09
CA TYR A 8 32.68 -9.85 -66.59
C TYR A 8 31.54 -10.50 -65.77
N LEU A 9 31.00 -11.62 -66.24
CA LEU A 9 29.95 -12.37 -65.62
C LEU A 9 30.43 -12.91 -64.24
N ASN A 10 31.62 -13.48 -64.14
CA ASN A 10 32.19 -13.95 -62.87
C ASN A 10 32.51 -12.81 -61.87
N ARG A 11 32.89 -11.63 -62.36
CA ARG A 11 33.08 -10.47 -61.51
C ARG A 11 31.74 -9.94 -60.94
N LEU A 12 30.68 -9.93 -61.76
CA LEU A 12 29.33 -9.53 -61.32
C LEU A 12 28.77 -10.54 -60.31
N LEU A 13 28.94 -11.84 -60.52
CA LEU A 13 28.52 -12.89 -59.60
C LEU A 13 29.25 -12.77 -58.26
N ASN A 14 30.55 -12.54 -58.25
CA ASN A 14 31.31 -12.35 -57.00
C ASN A 14 30.93 -11.07 -56.30
N LEU A 15 30.60 -9.97 -56.98
CA LEU A 15 30.11 -8.75 -56.33
C LEU A 15 28.72 -8.95 -55.67
N VAL A 16 27.83 -9.67 -56.36
CA VAL A 16 26.49 -9.98 -55.82
C VAL A 16 26.59 -10.92 -54.62
N THR A 17 27.49 -11.90 -54.63
CA THR A 17 27.72 -12.82 -53.52
C THR A 17 28.32 -12.09 -52.30
N ILE A 18 29.26 -11.15 -52.52
CA ILE A 18 29.83 -10.32 -51.46
C ILE A 18 28.78 -9.35 -50.87
N CYS A 19 27.92 -8.75 -51.71
CA CYS A 19 26.79 -7.92 -51.21
C CYS A 19 25.76 -8.74 -50.42
N MET A 20 25.43 -9.97 -50.83
CA MET A 20 24.56 -10.86 -50.09
C MET A 20 25.17 -11.32 -48.76
N LEU A 21 26.47 -11.54 -48.68
CA LEU A 21 27.18 -11.87 -47.44
C LEU A 21 27.31 -10.68 -46.51
N LEU A 22 27.35 -9.44 -47.00
CA LEU A 22 27.36 -8.24 -46.21
C LEU A 22 25.95 -7.85 -45.69
N LEU A 23 24.88 -8.27 -46.36
CA LEU A 23 23.50 -8.06 -45.91
C LEU A 23 23.04 -9.10 -44.88
N SER A 24 23.68 -10.28 -44.82
CA SER A 24 23.37 -11.32 -43.84
C SER A 24 24.10 -11.17 -42.49
N SER A 25 25.02 -10.22 -42.36
CA SER A 25 25.78 -10.03 -41.10
C SER A 25 25.34 -8.84 -40.27
N CYS A 26 24.17 -8.25 -40.54
CA CYS A 26 23.67 -7.11 -39.77
C CYS A 26 22.23 -7.32 -39.20
N SER A 27 21.91 -8.55 -38.82
CA SER A 27 20.93 -8.75 -37.77
C SER A 27 21.69 -8.69 -36.45
N ILE A 28 21.98 -7.47 -35.99
CA ILE A 28 22.25 -7.23 -34.59
C ILE A 28 20.91 -7.56 -33.91
N ASP A 29 20.84 -8.79 -33.40
CA ASP A 29 19.81 -9.20 -32.47
C ASP A 29 20.03 -8.36 -31.20
N ARG A 30 19.58 -7.09 -31.22
CA ARG A 30 19.34 -6.30 -30.04
C ARG A 30 18.13 -6.91 -29.37
N THR A 31 18.30 -8.05 -28.76
CA THR A 31 17.51 -8.39 -27.59
C THR A 31 17.87 -7.31 -26.56
N GLU A 32 17.17 -6.19 -26.60
CA GLU A 32 17.15 -5.27 -25.47
C GLU A 32 16.74 -6.14 -24.29
N LYS A 33 17.71 -6.43 -23.41
CA LYS A 33 17.47 -7.18 -22.18
C LYS A 33 16.48 -6.34 -21.39
N THR A 34 15.20 -6.71 -21.44
CA THR A 34 14.14 -5.98 -20.74
C THR A 34 14.49 -5.99 -19.28
N VAL A 35 14.87 -4.84 -18.73
CA VAL A 35 15.24 -4.68 -17.32
C VAL A 35 14.01 -5.06 -16.48
N SER A 36 14.19 -6.00 -15.57
CA SER A 36 13.09 -6.46 -14.72
C SER A 36 12.56 -5.35 -13.82
N LEU A 37 11.28 -5.40 -13.44
CA LEU A 37 10.74 -4.44 -12.46
C LEU A 37 11.60 -4.37 -11.19
N LYS A 38 12.08 -5.51 -10.72
CA LYS A 38 12.93 -5.59 -9.54
C LYS A 38 14.22 -4.78 -9.69
N GLU A 39 14.90 -4.88 -10.84
CA GLU A 39 16.13 -4.12 -11.13
C GLU A 39 15.85 -2.62 -11.20
N ARG A 40 14.74 -2.21 -11.83
CA ARG A 40 14.31 -0.81 -11.90
C ARG A 40 14.01 -0.22 -10.52
N LEU A 41 13.29 -0.97 -9.67
CA LEU A 41 13.02 -0.57 -8.30
C LEU A 41 14.29 -0.50 -7.45
N TYR A 42 15.25 -1.40 -7.63
CA TYR A 42 16.55 -1.31 -6.96
C TYR A 42 17.29 -0.03 -7.33
N THR A 43 17.28 0.38 -8.59
CA THR A 43 17.93 1.63 -9.02
C THR A 43 17.36 2.85 -8.29
N ILE A 44 16.04 2.86 -8.03
CA ILE A 44 15.42 3.95 -7.28
C ILE A 44 15.82 3.89 -5.79
N THR A 45 15.87 2.70 -5.20
CA THR A 45 16.03 2.54 -3.74
C THR A 45 17.48 2.57 -3.26
N ASP A 46 18.44 2.24 -4.14
CA ASP A 46 19.87 2.08 -3.78
C ASP A 46 20.53 3.42 -3.34
N THR A 47 20.02 4.54 -3.83
CA THR A 47 20.55 5.89 -3.52
C THR A 47 19.81 6.60 -2.39
N VAL A 48 18.76 5.98 -1.84
CA VAL A 48 17.91 6.60 -0.82
C VAL A 48 18.62 6.57 0.53
N PRO A 49 18.81 7.72 1.22
CA PRO A 49 19.43 7.77 2.54
C PRO A 49 18.45 7.33 3.65
N GLY A 50 18.06 6.06 3.62
CA GLY A 50 17.11 5.39 4.48
C GLY A 50 16.85 3.98 3.99
N ILE A 51 15.94 3.25 4.62
CA ILE A 51 15.62 1.88 4.22
C ILE A 51 14.25 1.88 3.55
N VAL A 52 14.22 1.56 2.26
CA VAL A 52 12.97 1.47 1.47
C VAL A 52 12.58 0.01 1.30
N GLY A 53 11.35 -0.31 1.66
CA GLY A 53 10.74 -1.61 1.44
C GLY A 53 9.57 -1.50 0.47
N ILE A 54 9.49 -2.42 -0.48
CA ILE A 54 8.47 -2.44 -1.51
C ILE A 54 7.87 -3.83 -1.63
N ALA A 55 6.57 -3.91 -1.83
CA ALA A 55 5.90 -5.11 -2.32
C ALA A 55 4.86 -4.72 -3.36
N PHE A 56 5.01 -5.26 -4.54
CA PHE A 56 4.03 -5.25 -5.63
C PHE A 56 3.43 -6.66 -5.77
N ILE A 57 2.10 -6.75 -5.87
CA ILE A 57 1.36 -8.00 -6.03
C ILE A 57 0.30 -7.81 -7.11
N SER A 58 0.36 -8.61 -8.16
CA SER A 58 -0.71 -8.78 -9.15
C SER A 58 -1.14 -10.25 -9.23
N ASP A 59 -2.05 -10.59 -10.14
CA ASP A 59 -2.42 -11.98 -10.38
C ASP A 59 -1.27 -12.79 -11.03
N ALA A 60 -0.38 -12.10 -11.76
CA ALA A 60 0.71 -12.73 -12.50
C ALA A 60 2.05 -12.70 -11.76
N ASP A 61 2.31 -11.63 -10.99
CA ASP A 61 3.64 -11.34 -10.45
C ASP A 61 3.59 -10.89 -8.99
N THR A 62 4.65 -11.24 -8.24
CA THR A 62 4.97 -10.68 -6.94
C THR A 62 6.43 -10.24 -6.93
N VAL A 63 6.66 -8.94 -6.69
CA VAL A 63 8.01 -8.37 -6.61
C VAL A 63 8.20 -7.69 -5.26
N THR A 64 9.30 -8.00 -4.59
CA THR A 64 9.62 -7.42 -3.28
C THR A 64 11.04 -6.87 -3.20
N ILE A 65 11.20 -5.76 -2.49
CA ILE A 65 12.48 -5.15 -2.10
C ILE A 65 12.49 -5.05 -0.57
N ASN A 66 13.59 -5.47 0.05
CA ASN A 66 13.82 -5.38 1.50
C ASN A 66 12.66 -5.91 2.36
N ASN A 67 11.97 -6.97 1.91
CA ASN A 67 10.76 -7.49 2.55
C ASN A 67 11.00 -8.11 3.95
N SER A 68 12.23 -8.51 4.26
CA SER A 68 12.59 -9.06 5.59
C SER A 68 12.77 -8.00 6.68
N VAL A 69 12.82 -6.73 6.30
CA VAL A 69 12.93 -5.61 7.24
C VAL A 69 11.59 -5.33 7.91
N ARG A 70 11.61 -5.02 9.20
CA ARG A 70 10.43 -4.61 9.97
C ARG A 70 10.28 -3.10 9.88
N TYR A 71 9.20 -2.64 9.24
CA TYR A 71 8.92 -1.22 9.07
C TYR A 71 7.87 -0.76 10.09
N PRO A 72 8.09 0.34 10.83
CA PRO A 72 7.05 0.93 11.67
C PRO A 72 5.84 1.27 10.81
N MET A 73 4.68 0.69 11.12
CA MET A 73 3.47 0.88 10.32
C MET A 73 2.92 2.29 10.42
N MET A 74 3.10 2.93 11.58
CA MET A 74 2.36 4.14 11.92
C MET A 74 0.86 3.92 11.60
N SER A 75 0.18 4.95 11.15
CA SER A 75 -1.26 4.86 10.86
C SER A 75 -1.69 3.83 9.79
N VAL A 76 -0.77 3.10 9.14
CA VAL A 76 -1.16 1.96 8.29
C VAL A 76 -1.88 0.88 9.12
N PHE A 77 -1.55 0.72 10.40
CA PHE A 77 -2.23 -0.24 11.29
C PHE A 77 -3.74 0.02 11.43
N LYS A 78 -4.23 1.25 11.14
CA LYS A 78 -5.65 1.59 11.20
C LYS A 78 -6.49 0.81 10.19
N LEU A 79 -5.89 0.31 9.10
CA LEU A 79 -6.54 -0.67 8.23
C LEU A 79 -6.78 -1.99 8.97
N HIS A 80 -5.78 -2.52 9.65
CA HIS A 80 -5.90 -3.73 10.47
C HIS A 80 -6.96 -3.55 11.56
N GLN A 81 -6.92 -2.41 12.24
CA GLN A 81 -7.89 -2.05 13.28
C GLN A 81 -9.33 -2.00 12.73
N ALA A 82 -9.55 -1.36 11.59
CA ALA A 82 -10.88 -1.27 10.98
C ALA A 82 -11.45 -2.65 10.65
N LEU A 83 -10.62 -3.57 10.14
CA LEU A 83 -11.00 -4.95 9.89
C LEU A 83 -11.32 -5.70 11.18
N ALA A 84 -10.51 -5.52 12.22
CA ALA A 84 -10.76 -6.14 13.53
C ALA A 84 -12.05 -5.60 14.18
N VAL A 85 -12.33 -4.31 14.06
CA VAL A 85 -13.58 -3.71 14.53
C VAL A 85 -14.78 -4.27 13.75
N ALA A 86 -14.68 -4.42 12.42
CA ALA A 86 -15.72 -5.01 11.61
C ALA A 86 -16.01 -6.46 12.01
N HIS A 87 -14.97 -7.25 12.31
CA HIS A 87 -15.13 -8.60 12.84
C HIS A 87 -15.85 -8.60 14.20
N GLU A 88 -15.44 -7.76 15.15
CA GLU A 88 -16.07 -7.67 16.46
C GLU A 88 -17.54 -7.25 16.39
N ILE A 89 -17.87 -6.29 15.50
CA ILE A 89 -19.26 -5.89 15.22
C ILE A 89 -20.07 -7.11 14.79
N ASN A 90 -19.53 -7.91 13.88
CA ASN A 90 -20.17 -9.10 13.36
C ASN A 90 -20.30 -10.19 14.43
N ALA A 91 -19.24 -10.48 15.18
CA ALA A 91 -19.21 -11.48 16.24
C ALA A 91 -20.22 -11.16 17.38
N ARG A 92 -20.43 -9.88 17.68
CA ARG A 92 -21.39 -9.42 18.68
C ARG A 92 -22.81 -9.23 18.13
N HIS A 93 -23.06 -9.57 16.88
CA HIS A 93 -24.34 -9.28 16.19
C HIS A 93 -24.79 -7.82 16.34
N SER A 94 -23.83 -6.89 16.35
CA SER A 94 -24.03 -5.46 16.50
C SER A 94 -24.10 -4.78 15.11
N SER A 95 -24.33 -3.48 15.09
CA SER A 95 -24.37 -2.68 13.86
C SER A 95 -23.17 -1.75 13.80
N ILE A 96 -22.63 -1.55 12.61
CA ILE A 96 -21.64 -0.49 12.34
C ILE A 96 -22.21 0.91 12.64
N ASP A 97 -23.54 1.06 12.61
CA ASP A 97 -24.24 2.30 12.95
C ASP A 97 -24.54 2.43 14.45
N SER A 98 -24.08 1.48 15.29
CA SER A 98 -24.15 1.61 16.74
C SER A 98 -23.42 2.86 17.20
N VAL A 99 -24.07 3.61 18.10
CA VAL A 99 -23.58 4.90 18.60
C VAL A 99 -22.95 4.70 19.97
N ILE A 100 -21.81 5.35 20.19
CA ILE A 100 -21.19 5.44 21.52
C ILE A 100 -21.18 6.89 21.98
N HIS A 101 -21.36 7.08 23.29
CA HIS A 101 -21.18 8.37 23.95
C HIS A 101 -19.71 8.54 24.31
N VAL A 102 -19.11 9.66 23.89
CA VAL A 102 -17.71 10.02 24.14
C VAL A 102 -17.64 11.23 25.04
N SER A 103 -16.86 11.14 26.09
CA SER A 103 -16.58 12.24 27.00
C SER A 103 -15.20 12.85 26.76
N LYS A 104 -15.01 14.10 27.20
CA LYS A 104 -13.77 14.85 26.93
C LYS A 104 -12.52 14.20 27.53
N ASP A 105 -12.65 13.53 28.67
CA ASP A 105 -11.55 12.82 29.34
C ASP A 105 -11.05 11.59 28.61
N GLU A 106 -11.78 11.12 27.59
CA GLU A 106 -11.36 10.04 26.71
C GLU A 106 -10.52 10.53 25.52
N LEU A 107 -10.43 11.85 25.32
CA LEU A 107 -9.84 12.48 24.14
C LEU A 107 -8.50 13.15 24.48
N ASP A 108 -7.52 12.95 23.61
CA ASP A 108 -6.29 13.74 23.60
C ASP A 108 -6.49 14.97 22.70
N MET A 109 -6.50 16.17 23.33
CA MET A 109 -6.69 17.44 22.62
C MET A 109 -5.45 17.92 21.85
N GLU A 110 -4.30 17.29 22.07
CA GLU A 110 -3.01 17.67 21.48
C GLU A 110 -2.54 16.70 20.39
N THR A 111 -3.33 15.66 20.09
CA THR A 111 -2.99 14.72 19.01
C THR A 111 -3.59 15.17 17.67
N TRP A 112 -3.11 14.53 16.59
CA TRP A 112 -3.73 14.72 15.28
C TRP A 112 -5.16 14.14 15.29
N SER A 113 -6.15 15.03 15.32
CA SER A 113 -7.55 14.64 15.34
C SER A 113 -8.46 15.65 14.61
N PRO A 114 -8.59 15.53 13.27
CA PRO A 114 -9.53 16.33 12.50
C PRO A 114 -10.98 16.20 12.96
N MET A 115 -11.37 15.07 13.57
CA MET A 115 -12.68 14.84 14.17
C MET A 115 -13.04 15.92 15.19
N LEU A 116 -12.09 16.38 16.01
CA LEU A 116 -12.31 17.41 17.03
C LEU A 116 -12.66 18.79 16.45
N LYS A 117 -12.40 19.02 15.17
CA LYS A 117 -12.84 20.26 14.49
C LYS A 117 -14.36 20.26 14.25
N ILE A 118 -14.97 19.08 14.20
CA ILE A 118 -16.41 18.88 13.97
C ILE A 118 -17.12 18.76 15.33
N TYR A 119 -16.62 17.89 16.21
CA TYR A 119 -17.19 17.65 17.54
C TYR A 119 -16.53 18.59 18.56
N LYS A 120 -17.12 19.80 18.71
CA LYS A 120 -16.57 20.88 19.56
C LYS A 120 -17.08 20.87 21.00
N THR A 121 -18.04 20.00 21.30
CA THR A 121 -18.65 19.91 22.65
C THR A 121 -17.83 19.02 23.58
N PRO A 122 -17.92 19.20 24.93
CA PRO A 122 -17.19 18.36 25.87
C PRO A 122 -17.57 16.87 25.84
N CYS A 123 -18.76 16.57 25.33
CA CYS A 123 -19.24 15.22 25.09
C CYS A 123 -20.09 15.19 23.82
N PHE A 124 -20.10 14.08 23.12
CA PHE A 124 -20.86 13.88 21.91
C PHE A 124 -21.13 12.40 21.65
N ASP A 125 -22.12 12.15 20.84
CA ASP A 125 -22.43 10.81 20.35
C ASP A 125 -21.86 10.62 18.94
N ILE A 126 -21.26 9.45 18.68
CA ILE A 126 -20.66 9.13 17.39
C ILE A 126 -20.88 7.66 17.05
N SER A 127 -21.15 7.36 15.77
CA SER A 127 -21.31 5.99 15.29
C SER A 127 -19.95 5.29 15.15
N LEU A 128 -19.94 3.95 15.23
CA LEU A 128 -18.74 3.17 14.92
C LEU A 128 -18.32 3.36 13.46
N ARG A 129 -19.28 3.53 12.55
CA ARG A 129 -19.05 3.89 11.14
C ARG A 129 -18.22 5.17 11.00
N ASP A 130 -18.60 6.23 11.71
CA ASP A 130 -17.89 7.50 11.63
C ASP A 130 -16.50 7.41 12.27
N LEU A 131 -16.33 6.68 13.37
CA LEU A 131 -15.01 6.44 13.97
C LEU A 131 -14.08 5.71 12.98
N ILE A 132 -14.55 4.62 12.35
CA ILE A 132 -13.78 3.89 11.33
C ILE A 132 -13.43 4.84 10.18
N LYS A 133 -14.41 5.61 9.69
CA LYS A 133 -14.21 6.59 8.62
C LYS A 133 -13.14 7.62 8.99
N TYR A 134 -13.22 8.27 10.17
CA TYR A 134 -12.20 9.24 10.59
C TYR A 134 -10.81 8.59 10.73
N ALA A 135 -10.72 7.40 11.30
CA ALA A 135 -9.45 6.67 11.42
C ALA A 135 -8.83 6.35 10.07
N LEU A 136 -9.63 5.97 9.07
CA LEU A 136 -9.14 5.60 7.74
C LEU A 136 -8.89 6.82 6.86
N THR A 137 -9.88 7.72 6.70
CA THR A 137 -9.87 8.76 5.65
C THR A 137 -8.97 9.94 5.98
N VAL A 138 -8.91 10.36 7.24
CA VAL A 138 -8.10 11.49 7.71
C VAL A 138 -7.08 11.09 8.78
N SER A 139 -6.93 9.78 9.00
CA SER A 139 -5.95 9.22 9.95
C SER A 139 -6.09 9.74 11.38
N ASP A 140 -7.33 9.96 11.86
CA ASP A 140 -7.64 10.53 13.16
C ASP A 140 -7.17 9.62 14.30
N ASN A 141 -6.36 10.16 15.22
CA ASN A 141 -5.78 9.39 16.32
C ASN A 141 -6.80 9.17 17.46
N ASN A 142 -7.65 10.16 17.80
CA ASN A 142 -8.69 9.95 18.81
C ASN A 142 -9.71 8.91 18.34
N ALA A 143 -10.12 8.94 17.06
CA ALA A 143 -11.00 7.92 16.52
C ALA A 143 -10.39 6.51 16.66
N SER A 144 -9.11 6.35 16.32
CA SER A 144 -8.38 5.09 16.50
C SER A 144 -8.28 4.68 17.97
N ASN A 145 -7.92 5.60 18.86
CA ASN A 145 -7.82 5.30 20.29
C ASN A 145 -9.16 4.90 20.92
N LEU A 146 -10.26 5.55 20.52
CA LEU A 146 -11.62 5.18 20.94
C LEU A 146 -11.98 3.77 20.47
N LEU A 147 -11.67 3.41 19.22
CA LEU A 147 -11.89 2.05 18.70
C LEU A 147 -11.09 1.02 19.50
N PHE A 148 -9.83 1.31 19.86
CA PHE A 148 -9.02 0.43 20.69
C PHE A 148 -9.53 0.32 22.14
N LYS A 149 -9.98 1.42 22.72
CA LYS A 149 -10.49 1.43 24.10
C LYS A 149 -11.85 0.74 24.25
N ARG A 150 -12.74 0.89 23.25
CA ARG A 150 -14.14 0.53 23.36
C ARG A 150 -14.53 -0.76 22.65
N ILE A 151 -13.82 -1.12 21.57
CA ILE A 151 -14.26 -2.20 20.67
C ILE A 151 -13.26 -3.37 20.67
N VAL A 152 -12.01 -3.14 20.32
CA VAL A 152 -11.00 -4.19 20.15
C VAL A 152 -9.62 -3.66 20.53
N SER A 153 -8.90 -4.35 21.43
CA SER A 153 -7.56 -3.91 21.85
C SER A 153 -6.51 -4.09 20.75
N PRO A 154 -5.33 -3.41 20.84
CA PRO A 154 -4.22 -3.64 19.91
C PRO A 154 -3.82 -5.11 19.81
N SER A 155 -3.68 -5.82 20.94
CA SER A 155 -3.30 -7.23 20.96
C SER A 155 -4.37 -8.15 20.35
N ALA A 156 -5.66 -7.85 20.59
CA ALA A 156 -6.75 -8.60 19.96
C ALA A 156 -6.79 -8.34 18.45
N THR A 157 -6.52 -7.10 18.01
CA THR A 157 -6.36 -6.76 16.58
C THR A 157 -5.23 -7.56 15.96
N ASP A 158 -4.05 -7.62 16.58
CA ASP A 158 -2.91 -8.42 16.11
C ASP A 158 -3.29 -9.89 15.91
N SER A 159 -3.89 -10.49 16.95
CA SER A 159 -4.28 -11.91 16.93
C SER A 159 -5.32 -12.21 15.85
N LEU A 160 -6.31 -11.35 15.72
CA LEU A 160 -7.39 -11.54 14.76
C LEU A 160 -6.91 -11.40 13.31
N ILE A 161 -6.10 -10.37 13.01
CA ILE A 161 -5.62 -10.18 11.65
C ILE A 161 -4.65 -11.29 11.24
N ARG A 162 -3.85 -11.84 12.16
CA ARG A 162 -3.06 -13.05 11.90
C ARG A 162 -3.92 -14.24 11.48
N LEU A 163 -5.07 -14.39 12.11
CA LEU A 163 -6.01 -15.47 11.77
C LEU A 163 -6.66 -15.27 10.40
N ILE A 164 -7.03 -14.00 10.08
CA ILE A 164 -7.73 -13.66 8.83
C ILE A 164 -6.78 -13.69 7.62
N SER A 165 -5.54 -13.20 7.78
CA SER A 165 -4.57 -13.07 6.69
C SER A 165 -3.64 -14.27 6.53
N ASP A 166 -3.64 -15.22 7.49
CA ASP A 166 -2.65 -16.29 7.61
C ASP A 166 -1.20 -15.77 7.53
N ASP A 167 -0.95 -14.61 8.14
CA ASP A 167 0.33 -13.90 8.10
C ASP A 167 0.82 -13.56 9.51
N SER A 168 2.12 -13.69 9.72
CA SER A 168 2.81 -13.40 10.98
C SER A 168 3.93 -12.36 10.84
N THR A 169 4.06 -11.72 9.69
CA THR A 169 5.14 -10.78 9.40
C THR A 169 4.79 -9.32 9.74
N PHE A 170 3.75 -9.11 10.52
CA PHE A 170 3.39 -7.83 11.15
C PHE A 170 3.20 -7.99 12.66
N ARG A 171 3.11 -6.88 13.37
CA ARG A 171 2.80 -6.84 14.80
C ARG A 171 2.13 -5.53 15.20
N ILE A 172 1.08 -5.64 16.03
CA ILE A 172 0.35 -4.51 16.61
C ILE A 172 0.29 -4.70 18.14
N VAL A 173 0.90 -3.79 18.88
CA VAL A 173 1.03 -3.87 20.35
C VAL A 173 0.50 -2.62 21.03
N TYR A 174 0.72 -1.45 20.43
CA TYR A 174 0.49 -0.15 21.03
C TYR A 174 -0.55 0.67 20.29
N SER A 175 -1.29 1.48 21.04
CA SER A 175 -2.20 2.50 20.51
C SER A 175 -1.44 3.78 20.10
N GLU A 176 -2.13 4.73 19.47
CA GLU A 176 -1.57 6.04 19.14
C GLU A 176 -1.16 6.81 20.41
N ASP A 177 -1.97 6.74 21.50
CA ASP A 177 -1.65 7.39 22.78
C ASP A 177 -0.33 6.88 23.36
N GLU A 178 -0.13 5.56 23.37
CA GLU A 178 1.08 4.96 23.90
C GLU A 178 2.33 5.33 23.08
N MET A 179 2.20 5.30 21.72
CA MET A 179 3.28 5.70 20.83
C MET A 179 3.58 7.20 20.90
N LYS A 180 2.59 8.06 21.18
CA LYS A 180 2.81 9.50 21.42
C LYS A 180 3.65 9.73 22.68
N VAL A 181 3.37 9.00 23.77
CA VAL A 181 4.13 9.12 25.02
C VAL A 181 5.59 8.67 24.85
N LYS A 182 5.83 7.64 24.04
CA LYS A 182 7.16 7.11 23.77
C LYS A 182 7.30 6.70 22.31
N HIS A 183 7.86 7.60 21.51
CA HIS A 183 7.97 7.44 20.06
C HIS A 183 8.67 6.15 19.61
N SER A 184 9.65 5.65 20.39
CA SER A 184 10.34 4.39 20.06
C SER A 184 9.44 3.16 20.06
N LEU A 185 8.24 3.21 20.70
CA LEU A 185 7.26 2.13 20.66
C LEU A 185 6.68 1.93 19.26
N ALA A 186 6.71 2.95 18.40
CA ALA A 186 6.26 2.86 17.01
C ALA A 186 6.99 1.75 16.22
N TYR A 187 8.26 1.49 16.53
CA TYR A 187 9.03 0.40 15.91
C TYR A 187 8.57 -1.00 16.32
N THR A 188 7.75 -1.10 17.37
CA THR A 188 7.15 -2.39 17.79
C THR A 188 5.87 -2.70 17.02
N ASN A 189 5.15 -1.66 16.53
CA ASN A 189 4.05 -1.80 15.61
C ASN A 189 4.61 -1.84 14.17
N TYR A 190 4.93 -3.00 13.66
CA TYR A 190 5.61 -3.15 12.37
C TYR A 190 4.86 -4.04 11.39
N SER A 191 5.19 -3.88 10.11
CA SER A 191 4.81 -4.80 9.04
C SER A 191 5.97 -5.04 8.09
N SER A 192 5.94 -6.16 7.36
CA SER A 192 6.66 -6.30 6.10
C SER A 192 5.86 -5.64 4.97
N PRO A 193 6.50 -5.16 3.89
CA PRO A 193 5.77 -4.64 2.74
C PRO A 193 4.80 -5.65 2.14
N LEU A 194 5.20 -6.92 2.03
CA LEU A 194 4.36 -7.98 1.46
C LEU A 194 3.10 -8.24 2.28
N SER A 195 3.22 -8.24 3.62
CA SER A 195 2.08 -8.39 4.52
C SER A 195 1.04 -7.30 4.29
N ALA A 196 1.48 -6.04 4.25
CA ALA A 196 0.59 -4.90 4.06
C ALA A 196 -0.07 -4.89 2.67
N ALA A 197 0.69 -5.20 1.60
CA ALA A 197 0.16 -5.30 0.24
C ALA A 197 -0.84 -6.46 0.11
N SER A 198 -0.55 -7.61 0.73
CA SER A 198 -1.46 -8.77 0.74
C SER A 198 -2.77 -8.44 1.45
N LEU A 199 -2.70 -7.76 2.60
CA LEU A 199 -3.90 -7.42 3.36
C LEU A 199 -4.82 -6.47 2.58
N ILE A 200 -4.29 -5.38 2.01
CA ILE A 200 -5.13 -4.46 1.24
C ILE A 200 -5.68 -5.12 -0.02
N ARG A 201 -4.92 -5.99 -0.68
CA ARG A 201 -5.39 -6.78 -1.82
C ARG A 201 -6.56 -7.68 -1.43
N GLN A 202 -6.43 -8.39 -0.31
CA GLN A 202 -7.47 -9.27 0.23
C GLN A 202 -8.77 -8.50 0.52
N VAL A 203 -8.69 -7.28 1.08
CA VAL A 203 -9.87 -6.43 1.33
C VAL A 203 -10.66 -6.15 0.05
N PHE A 204 -10.00 -6.03 -1.10
CA PHE A 204 -10.65 -5.76 -2.39
C PHE A 204 -10.95 -7.04 -3.21
N ASP A 205 -10.63 -8.21 -2.69
CA ASP A 205 -11.12 -9.47 -3.26
C ASP A 205 -12.64 -9.57 -3.04
N SER A 206 -13.37 -9.93 -4.10
CA SER A 206 -14.84 -10.04 -4.05
C SER A 206 -15.33 -11.18 -3.15
N THR A 207 -14.47 -12.17 -2.88
CA THR A 207 -14.76 -13.31 -2.01
C THR A 207 -14.42 -13.04 -0.55
N PHE A 208 -13.73 -11.94 -0.26
CA PHE A 208 -13.31 -11.61 1.10
C PHE A 208 -14.50 -11.24 1.97
N THR A 209 -14.69 -12.02 3.01
CA THR A 209 -15.69 -11.78 4.07
C THR A 209 -15.00 -11.84 5.43
N ILE A 210 -15.47 -11.05 6.39
CA ILE A 210 -15.05 -11.15 7.78
C ILE A 210 -16.12 -11.93 8.53
N ASP A 211 -16.08 -13.25 8.42
CA ASP A 211 -16.95 -14.11 9.22
C ASP A 211 -16.25 -14.58 10.49
N SER A 212 -16.94 -14.41 11.60
CA SER A 212 -16.44 -14.73 12.94
C SER A 212 -16.40 -16.22 13.26
N THR A 213 -16.96 -17.06 12.38
CA THR A 213 -17.01 -18.52 12.61
C THR A 213 -17.27 -19.28 11.32
N PHE A 214 -16.88 -20.54 11.28
CA PHE A 214 -17.28 -21.58 10.33
C PHE A 214 -18.81 -21.82 10.22
N THR A 215 -19.63 -20.84 10.51
CA THR A 215 -21.08 -20.95 10.44
C THR A 215 -21.60 -20.39 9.13
N THR A 216 -22.26 -21.24 8.39
CA THR A 216 -22.81 -21.08 7.04
C THR A 216 -23.94 -20.03 6.90
N ASN A 217 -24.10 -19.09 7.84
CA ASN A 217 -25.11 -18.04 7.80
C ASN A 217 -24.44 -16.66 7.88
N SER A 218 -23.80 -16.23 6.78
CA SER A 218 -23.37 -14.84 6.62
C SER A 218 -24.60 -13.93 6.70
N THR A 219 -24.68 -13.13 7.76
CA THR A 219 -25.74 -12.12 7.88
C THR A 219 -25.40 -10.91 6.99
N SER A 220 -26.41 -10.24 6.46
CA SER A 220 -26.28 -9.04 5.61
C SER A 220 -25.43 -7.90 6.24
N ASN A 221 -25.16 -7.97 7.52
CA ASN A 221 -24.39 -6.96 8.28
C ASN A 221 -22.87 -7.08 8.07
N SER A 222 -22.31 -8.27 7.82
CA SER A 222 -20.86 -8.46 7.61
C SER A 222 -20.38 -7.75 6.34
N ASN A 223 -21.16 -7.82 5.28
CA ASN A 223 -20.86 -7.16 4.02
C ASN A 223 -20.91 -5.62 4.16
N SER A 224 -21.85 -5.08 4.95
CA SER A 224 -22.00 -3.63 5.13
C SER A 224 -20.77 -2.96 5.77
N ALA A 225 -20.10 -3.60 6.74
CA ALA A 225 -18.92 -3.05 7.38
C ALA A 225 -17.71 -3.07 6.44
N ILE A 226 -17.49 -4.17 5.71
CA ILE A 226 -16.42 -4.28 4.72
C ILE A 226 -16.61 -3.30 3.57
N ASP A 227 -17.83 -3.16 3.06
CA ASP A 227 -18.13 -2.21 1.98
C ASP A 227 -17.92 -0.77 2.42
N SER A 228 -18.21 -0.44 3.70
CA SER A 228 -17.87 0.86 4.27
C SER A 228 -16.36 1.08 4.31
N ILE A 229 -15.58 0.10 4.77
CA ILE A 229 -14.11 0.17 4.81
C ILE A 229 -13.55 0.32 3.39
N ARG A 230 -14.00 -0.48 2.43
CA ARG A 230 -13.60 -0.35 1.01
C ARG A 230 -13.86 1.05 0.47
N LYS A 231 -15.04 1.60 0.75
CA LYS A 231 -15.41 2.97 0.35
C LYS A 231 -14.51 4.00 1.02
N ASP A 232 -14.27 3.89 2.32
CA ASP A 232 -13.46 4.85 3.07
C ASP A 232 -12.02 4.88 2.56
N LEU A 233 -11.44 3.72 2.20
CA LEU A 233 -10.10 3.62 1.61
C LEU A 233 -9.99 4.33 0.25
N THR A 234 -11.09 4.51 -0.51
CA THR A 234 -11.07 5.29 -1.76
C THR A 234 -11.16 6.80 -1.54
N THR A 235 -11.43 7.23 -0.32
CA THR A 235 -11.62 8.65 0.04
C THR A 235 -10.59 9.15 1.05
N VAL A 236 -9.48 8.44 1.20
CA VAL A 236 -8.35 8.86 2.04
C VAL A 236 -7.80 10.18 1.54
N ALA A 237 -7.71 11.16 2.44
CA ALA A 237 -7.30 12.54 2.12
C ALA A 237 -5.83 12.82 2.48
N THR A 238 -5.11 11.86 3.07
CA THR A 238 -3.70 12.00 3.46
C THR A 238 -2.78 11.38 2.41
N GLY A 239 -1.64 12.01 2.12
CA GLY A 239 -0.58 11.45 1.27
C GLY A 239 -0.99 11.19 -0.19
N LEU A 240 -1.82 12.07 -0.77
CA LEU A 240 -2.18 12.01 -2.19
C LEU A 240 -0.97 12.25 -3.10
N ASP A 241 0.09 12.80 -2.56
CA ASP A 241 1.41 13.04 -3.15
C ASP A 241 2.34 11.80 -3.11
N ARG A 242 1.87 10.65 -2.54
CA ARG A 242 2.58 9.37 -2.46
C ARG A 242 2.13 8.42 -3.57
N LEU A 243 1.59 7.27 -3.24
CA LEU A 243 1.07 6.33 -4.24
C LEU A 243 -0.01 6.96 -5.13
N GLY A 244 -0.79 7.90 -4.59
CA GLY A 244 -1.84 8.64 -5.29
C GLY A 244 -1.34 9.65 -6.33
N ALA A 245 -0.04 9.98 -6.36
CA ALA A 245 0.54 10.97 -7.30
C ALA A 245 0.32 10.63 -8.78
N ILE A 246 0.04 9.36 -9.09
CA ILE A 246 -0.29 8.90 -10.44
C ILE A 246 -1.72 9.29 -10.89
N LYS A 247 -2.64 9.55 -9.98
CA LYS A 247 -4.06 9.80 -10.27
C LYS A 247 -4.35 11.00 -11.18
N PRO A 248 -3.61 12.13 -11.10
CA PRO A 248 -3.84 13.26 -12.01
C PRO A 248 -3.62 12.91 -13.48
N GLN A 249 -2.67 12.00 -13.80
CA GLN A 249 -2.41 11.54 -15.16
C GLN A 249 -3.36 10.40 -15.58
N HIS A 250 -3.90 9.65 -14.62
CA HIS A 250 -4.76 8.47 -14.82
C HIS A 250 -6.04 8.59 -13.98
N PRO A 251 -6.94 9.55 -14.27
CA PRO A 251 -8.16 9.79 -13.48
C PRO A 251 -9.11 8.59 -13.47
N GLU A 252 -9.08 7.75 -14.51
CA GLU A 252 -9.87 6.52 -14.65
C GLU A 252 -9.41 5.38 -13.74
N LEU A 253 -8.19 5.44 -13.21
CA LEU A 253 -7.64 4.40 -12.35
C LEU A 253 -8.39 4.35 -11.02
N PHE A 254 -8.95 3.19 -10.67
CA PHE A 254 -9.47 3.00 -9.31
C PHE A 254 -8.28 2.94 -8.33
N PHE A 255 -8.38 3.71 -7.25
CA PHE A 255 -7.35 3.79 -6.23
C PHE A 255 -7.95 3.83 -4.83
N ALA A 256 -7.42 3.00 -3.95
CA ALA A 256 -7.76 2.95 -2.54
C ALA A 256 -6.46 2.76 -1.74
N HIS A 257 -6.28 3.48 -0.63
CA HIS A 257 -5.01 3.40 0.10
C HIS A 257 -5.12 3.72 1.58
N LYS A 258 -4.02 3.49 2.32
CA LYS A 258 -3.83 3.96 3.69
C LYS A 258 -2.37 4.37 3.91
N THR A 259 -2.17 5.58 4.42
CA THR A 259 -0.86 6.15 4.73
C THR A 259 -0.45 5.95 6.18
N GLY A 260 0.86 6.03 6.44
CA GLY A 260 1.43 6.11 7.78
C GLY A 260 2.64 7.06 7.79
N SER A 261 2.64 8.05 8.69
CA SER A 261 3.76 8.99 8.86
C SER A 261 4.25 8.95 10.30
N GLY A 262 5.57 8.90 10.46
CA GLY A 262 6.23 8.79 11.75
C GLY A 262 6.80 10.11 12.25
N TYR A 263 7.40 10.04 13.42
CA TYR A 263 8.15 11.12 14.05
C TYR A 263 9.59 11.10 13.54
N ARG A 264 10.34 12.18 13.80
CA ARG A 264 11.80 12.11 13.71
C ARG A 264 12.37 11.40 14.94
N ASN A 265 13.25 10.43 14.67
CA ASN A 265 13.95 9.68 15.72
C ASN A 265 15.11 10.51 16.33
N ASP A 266 15.83 9.93 17.28
CA ASP A 266 16.97 10.60 17.97
C ASP A 266 18.12 10.97 17.02
N ALA A 267 18.24 10.31 15.85
CA ALA A 267 19.19 10.65 14.80
C ALA A 267 18.65 11.73 13.83
N ASN A 268 17.51 12.34 14.14
CA ASN A 268 16.78 13.30 13.28
C ASN A 268 16.34 12.72 11.94
N GLU A 269 16.10 11.43 11.87
CA GLU A 269 15.59 10.72 10.69
C GLU A 269 14.07 10.50 10.80
N LEU A 270 13.36 10.52 9.70
CA LEU A 270 11.95 10.10 9.65
C LEU A 270 11.87 8.61 10.01
N SER A 271 11.25 8.29 11.13
CA SER A 271 11.08 6.90 11.59
C SER A 271 10.22 6.07 10.65
N ALA A 272 9.28 6.70 9.95
CA ALA A 272 8.44 6.06 8.94
C ALA A 272 7.78 7.08 8.00
N HIS A 273 7.70 6.72 6.70
CA HIS A 273 6.87 7.41 5.70
C HIS A 273 6.36 6.35 4.72
N ASN A 274 5.06 6.02 4.83
CA ASN A 274 4.49 4.81 4.25
C ASN A 274 3.24 5.10 3.45
N ASP A 275 3.00 4.28 2.42
CA ASP A 275 1.69 4.20 1.78
C ASP A 275 1.44 2.77 1.29
N VAL A 276 0.20 2.29 1.44
CA VAL A 276 -0.24 0.96 1.03
C VAL A 276 -1.50 1.13 0.22
N GLY A 277 -1.48 0.73 -1.05
CA GLY A 277 -2.54 0.97 -2.01
C GLY A 277 -2.98 -0.25 -2.80
N TYR A 278 -4.24 -0.20 -3.24
CA TYR A 278 -4.85 -1.10 -4.20
C TYR A 278 -5.26 -0.30 -5.43
N PHE A 279 -4.91 -0.80 -6.59
CA PHE A 279 -5.16 -0.19 -7.89
C PHE A 279 -5.93 -1.17 -8.78
N ARG A 280 -6.89 -0.65 -9.56
CA ARG A 280 -7.59 -1.43 -10.57
C ARG A 280 -7.75 -0.60 -11.83
N LEU A 281 -7.31 -1.16 -12.96
CA LEU A 281 -7.43 -0.58 -14.28
C LEU A 281 -8.88 -0.68 -14.80
N PRO A 282 -9.25 0.13 -15.80
CA PRO A 282 -10.58 0.03 -16.43
C PRO A 282 -10.88 -1.33 -17.06
N ASP A 283 -9.85 -2.07 -17.47
CA ASP A 283 -9.96 -3.43 -18.03
C ASP A 283 -10.19 -4.51 -16.97
N GLY A 284 -10.18 -4.15 -15.69
CA GLY A 284 -10.39 -5.02 -14.54
C GLY A 284 -9.12 -5.61 -13.94
N ARG A 285 -7.95 -5.52 -14.60
CA ARG A 285 -6.67 -5.95 -14.02
C ARG A 285 -6.37 -5.10 -12.77
N ALA A 286 -5.80 -5.73 -11.75
CA ALA A 286 -5.56 -5.06 -10.48
C ALA A 286 -4.21 -5.45 -9.87
N TYR A 287 -3.68 -4.55 -9.04
CA TYR A 287 -2.49 -4.81 -8.24
C TYR A 287 -2.57 -4.11 -6.88
N ALA A 288 -1.83 -4.63 -5.91
CA ALA A 288 -1.53 -3.97 -4.66
C ALA A 288 -0.07 -3.55 -4.63
N LEU A 289 0.19 -2.39 -4.03
CA LEU A 289 1.52 -1.84 -3.86
C LEU A 289 1.66 -1.29 -2.44
N ALA A 290 2.68 -1.76 -1.72
CA ALA A 290 3.09 -1.22 -0.44
C ALA A 290 4.50 -0.63 -0.57
N VAL A 291 4.66 0.61 -0.13
CA VAL A 291 5.96 1.27 -0.03
C VAL A 291 6.14 1.78 1.40
N PHE A 292 7.19 1.31 2.05
CA PHE A 292 7.58 1.71 3.39
C PHE A 292 8.97 2.32 3.35
N ILE A 293 9.13 3.48 3.95
CA ILE A 293 10.43 4.14 4.14
C ILE A 293 10.65 4.29 5.65
N ARG A 294 11.80 3.85 6.15
CA ARG A 294 12.19 4.02 7.56
C ARG A 294 13.58 4.58 7.69
N ASP A 295 13.81 5.28 8.82
CA ASP A 295 15.09 5.84 9.21
C ASP A 295 15.69 6.68 8.06
N PHE A 296 14.87 7.61 7.54
CA PHE A 296 15.19 8.44 6.37
C PHE A 296 15.67 9.82 6.79
N SER A 297 16.89 10.18 6.38
CA SER A 297 17.50 11.45 6.78
C SER A 297 17.01 12.69 6.00
N GLY A 298 16.24 12.49 4.91
CA GLY A 298 15.65 13.55 4.12
C GLY A 298 14.37 14.14 4.72
N THR A 299 13.66 14.92 3.91
CA THR A 299 12.39 15.56 4.23
C THR A 299 11.20 14.65 3.92
N GLU A 300 10.02 14.97 4.46
CA GLU A 300 8.78 14.28 4.11
C GLU A 300 8.42 14.42 2.63
N ALA A 301 8.71 15.59 2.02
CA ALA A 301 8.48 15.82 0.61
C ALA A 301 9.35 14.89 -0.26
N GLU A 302 10.65 14.78 0.03
CA GLU A 302 11.54 13.84 -0.68
C GLU A 302 11.11 12.39 -0.50
N ALA A 303 10.64 12.00 0.70
CA ALA A 303 10.10 10.67 0.93
C ALA A 303 8.82 10.41 0.12
N SER A 304 7.93 11.42 0.00
CA SER A 304 6.74 11.36 -0.86
C SER A 304 7.11 11.22 -2.34
N GLU A 305 8.11 11.97 -2.82
CA GLU A 305 8.60 11.89 -4.21
C GLU A 305 9.16 10.51 -4.54
N ILE A 306 9.87 9.87 -3.60
CA ILE A 306 10.37 8.50 -3.76
C ILE A 306 9.19 7.53 -3.92
N ILE A 307 8.16 7.63 -3.07
CA ILE A 307 6.97 6.77 -3.15
C ILE A 307 6.22 7.02 -4.46
N ALA A 308 6.07 8.28 -4.88
CA ALA A 308 5.45 8.65 -6.15
C ALA A 308 6.20 8.06 -7.35
N GLY A 309 7.53 8.17 -7.37
CA GLY A 309 8.38 7.60 -8.41
C GLY A 309 8.22 6.07 -8.52
N ILE A 310 8.18 5.37 -7.39
CA ILE A 310 7.92 3.92 -7.34
C ILE A 310 6.51 3.61 -7.87
N SER A 311 5.50 4.42 -7.53
CA SER A 311 4.13 4.23 -8.02
C SER A 311 4.04 4.35 -9.54
N HIS A 312 4.69 5.35 -10.13
CA HIS A 312 4.77 5.51 -11.59
C HIS A 312 5.48 4.33 -12.26
N GLU A 313 6.63 3.93 -11.74
CA GLU A 313 7.44 2.83 -12.26
C GLU A 313 6.66 1.50 -12.27
N VAL A 314 5.94 1.21 -11.19
CA VAL A 314 5.10 0.00 -11.07
C VAL A 314 3.92 0.06 -12.02
N TYR A 315 3.26 1.22 -12.16
CA TYR A 315 2.16 1.39 -13.10
C TYR A 315 2.60 1.16 -14.55
N ASP A 316 3.69 1.79 -14.97
CA ASP A 316 4.22 1.65 -16.33
C ASP A 316 4.60 0.20 -16.66
N TYR A 317 5.20 -0.49 -15.69
CA TYR A 317 5.44 -1.92 -15.80
C TYR A 317 4.16 -2.72 -15.96
N PHE A 318 3.15 -2.45 -15.11
CA PHE A 318 1.92 -3.22 -15.06
C PHE A 318 1.07 -3.04 -16.33
N VAL A 319 0.99 -1.83 -16.87
CA VAL A 319 0.22 -1.58 -18.11
C VAL A 319 0.93 -2.09 -19.36
N SER A 320 2.26 -2.28 -19.31
CA SER A 320 3.04 -2.81 -20.44
C SER A 320 2.92 -4.34 -20.60
N LYS A 321 2.30 -5.03 -19.67
CA LYS A 321 2.03 -6.48 -19.67
C LYS A 321 0.63 -6.79 -20.16
#